data_27e560fb9c5e7b08216c76663b720a8f
#
_entry.id   27e560fb9c5e7b08216c76663b720a8f
#
_cell.length_a   1.000
_cell.length_b   1.000
_cell.length_c   1.000
_cell.angle_alpha   90.00
_cell.angle_beta   90.00
_cell.angle_gamma   90.00
#
_symmetry.space_group_name_H-M   'P 1'
#
loop_
_entity.id
_entity.type
_entity.pdbx_description
1 polymer ?
#
loop_
_entity_poly.entity_id
_entity_poly.type
_entity_poly.pdbx_seq_one_letter_code
_entity_poly.pdbx_strand_id
1 'polypeptide(L)'
;MGLLSLFSKPRPVLRRLPSGSLTVDRAGTIVASTVASSYPEDVLHEIAQEVLGLFREARSAQLPLTEFKISFTTFQITAREARGGAVIFLSPSVPFASSV
;
A
#
# COMPACT_ATOMS: atom_id res chain seq x y z
N MET A 1 13.01 2.78 -8.03
CA MET A 1 12.79 2.11 -6.84
C MET A 1 11.35 1.83 -6.69
N GLY A 2 10.97 0.71 -6.27
CA GLY A 2 9.60 0.33 -6.12
C GLY A 2 9.28 -0.04 -4.71
N LEU A 3 8.08 -0.58 -4.49
CA LEU A 3 7.64 -0.97 -3.17
C LEU A 3 8.55 -2.01 -2.54
N LEU A 4 9.17 -2.86 -3.34
CA LEU A 4 10.06 -3.86 -2.80
C LEU A 4 11.26 -3.25 -2.11
N SER A 5 11.79 -2.15 -2.62
CA SER A 5 12.94 -1.54 -1.99
C SER A 5 12.55 -0.89 -0.67
N LEU A 6 11.31 -0.46 -0.51
CA LEU A 6 10.84 0.12 0.72
C LEU A 6 10.89 -0.94 1.83
N PHE A 7 10.48 -2.17 1.53
CA PHE A 7 10.40 -3.21 2.52
C PHE A 7 11.64 -4.08 2.62
N SER A 8 12.67 -3.79 1.84
CA SER A 8 13.90 -4.54 1.92
C SER A 8 14.84 -3.99 2.99
N LYS A 9 14.58 -2.77 3.47
CA LYS A 9 15.41 -2.18 4.50
C LYS A 9 14.95 -2.64 5.87
N PRO A 10 15.88 -2.93 6.78
CA PRO A 10 15.49 -3.32 8.12
C PRO A 10 14.79 -2.17 8.82
N ARG A 11 13.65 -2.47 9.42
CA ARG A 11 12.91 -1.49 10.18
C ARG A 11 12.38 -2.14 11.44
N PRO A 12 12.98 -1.90 12.57
CA PRO A 12 12.56 -2.53 13.81
C PRO A 12 11.10 -2.30 14.13
N VAL A 13 10.57 -1.16 13.72
CA VAL A 13 9.19 -0.85 13.99
C VAL A 13 8.20 -1.69 13.21
N LEU A 14 8.66 -2.41 12.21
CA LEU A 14 7.78 -3.23 11.39
C LEU A 14 7.52 -4.61 11.95
N ARG A 15 7.65 -4.80 13.26
CA ARG A 15 7.34 -6.05 13.87
C ARG A 15 5.85 -6.27 13.72
N ARG A 16 5.01 -5.20 13.71
CA ARG A 16 3.63 -5.33 13.53
C ARG A 16 3.34 -5.26 12.06
N LEU A 17 2.49 -6.14 11.54
CA LEU A 17 2.08 -6.11 10.15
C LEU A 17 0.99 -5.06 9.96
N PRO A 18 0.99 -4.32 8.84
CA PRO A 18 -0.01 -3.31 8.62
C PRO A 18 -1.37 -3.92 8.37
N SER A 19 -2.40 -3.29 8.90
CA SER A 19 -3.76 -3.73 8.69
C SER A 19 -4.65 -2.51 8.72
N GLY A 20 -5.54 -2.39 7.75
CA GLY A 20 -6.46 -1.27 7.66
C GLY A 20 -6.49 -0.69 6.28
N SER A 21 -6.96 0.53 6.18
CA SER A 21 -7.08 1.19 4.89
C SER A 21 -6.57 2.61 4.94
N LEU A 22 -6.16 3.12 3.78
CA LEU A 22 -5.72 4.49 3.60
C LEU A 22 -6.48 5.04 2.42
N THR A 23 -6.98 6.26 2.55
CA THR A 23 -7.53 6.98 1.41
C THR A 23 -6.59 8.14 1.15
N VAL A 24 -6.08 8.23 -0.06
CA VAL A 24 -5.14 9.30 -0.42
C VAL A 24 -5.66 10.08 -1.60
N ASP A 25 -5.37 11.37 -1.64
CA ASP A 25 -5.77 12.21 -2.75
C ASP A 25 -4.70 12.16 -3.84
N ARG A 26 -4.91 12.86 -4.93
CA ARG A 26 -3.99 12.80 -6.06
C ARG A 26 -2.61 13.40 -5.73
N ALA A 27 -2.51 14.18 -4.70
CA ALA A 27 -1.23 14.74 -4.29
C ALA A 27 -0.48 13.79 -3.36
N GLY A 28 -1.10 12.68 -2.98
CA GLY A 28 -0.47 11.72 -2.08
C GLY A 28 -0.72 12.01 -0.61
N THR A 29 -1.62 12.95 -0.30
CA THR A 29 -1.95 13.26 1.08
C THR A 29 -2.94 12.24 1.60
N ILE A 30 -2.67 11.67 2.77
CA ILE A 30 -3.56 10.72 3.39
C ILE A 30 -4.71 11.50 4.01
N VAL A 31 -5.91 11.33 3.47
CA VAL A 31 -7.07 12.07 3.94
C VAL A 31 -7.92 11.26 4.91
N ALA A 32 -7.71 9.96 4.97
CA ALA A 32 -8.39 9.11 5.93
C ALA A 32 -7.57 7.85 6.12
N SER A 33 -7.60 7.28 7.31
CA SER A 33 -6.86 6.07 7.59
C SER A 33 -7.50 5.30 8.74
N THR A 34 -7.55 3.98 8.62
CA THR A 34 -7.96 3.11 9.70
C THR A 34 -6.77 2.31 10.22
N VAL A 35 -5.57 2.56 9.71
CA VAL A 35 -4.38 1.87 10.17
C VAL A 35 -4.05 2.38 11.57
N ALA A 36 -3.59 1.51 12.43
CA ALA A 36 -3.27 1.87 13.82
C ALA A 36 -2.32 3.05 13.87
N SER A 37 -2.57 3.99 14.78
CA SER A 37 -1.76 5.20 14.87
C SER A 37 -0.33 4.90 15.31
N SER A 38 -0.08 3.72 15.87
CA SER A 38 1.26 3.32 16.26
C SER A 38 2.10 2.88 15.06
N TYR A 39 1.49 2.68 13.90
CA TYR A 39 2.23 2.25 12.73
C TYR A 39 2.96 3.47 12.14
N PRO A 40 4.21 3.32 11.66
CA PRO A 40 4.99 4.47 11.21
C PRO A 40 4.33 5.21 10.06
N GLU A 41 4.12 6.50 10.25
CA GLU A 41 3.45 7.31 9.26
C GLU A 41 4.26 7.50 8.00
N ASP A 42 5.56 7.58 8.12
CA ASP A 42 6.44 7.73 6.96
C ASP A 42 6.33 6.52 6.03
N VAL A 43 6.12 5.32 6.59
CA VAL A 43 5.97 4.13 5.78
C VAL A 43 4.66 4.21 5.01
N LEU A 44 3.59 4.71 5.67
CA LEU A 44 2.30 4.85 5.01
C LEU A 44 2.37 5.85 3.86
N HIS A 45 3.11 6.94 4.06
CA HIS A 45 3.27 7.93 3.01
C HIS A 45 4.05 7.36 1.82
N GLU A 46 5.06 6.54 2.08
CA GLU A 46 5.81 5.93 1.01
C GLU A 46 4.94 4.94 0.23
N ILE A 47 4.12 4.17 0.92
CA ILE A 47 3.20 3.24 0.26
C ILE A 47 2.25 4.04 -0.64
N ALA A 48 1.73 5.15 -0.13
CA ALA A 48 0.81 5.99 -0.90
C ALA A 48 1.46 6.52 -2.16
N GLN A 49 2.70 6.99 -2.05
CA GLN A 49 3.40 7.56 -3.20
C GLN A 49 3.69 6.48 -4.25
N GLU A 50 4.08 5.29 -3.82
CA GLU A 50 4.37 4.22 -4.76
C GLU A 50 3.11 3.74 -5.47
N VAL A 51 1.99 3.66 -4.75
CA VAL A 51 0.73 3.23 -5.33
C VAL A 51 0.28 4.25 -6.37
N LEU A 52 0.34 5.54 -6.04
CA LEU A 52 -0.06 6.57 -6.99
C LEU A 52 0.86 6.58 -8.20
N GLY A 53 2.14 6.30 -7.98
CA GLY A 53 3.11 6.24 -9.06
C GLY A 53 2.77 5.13 -10.05
N LEU A 54 2.34 3.97 -9.53
CA LEU A 54 1.97 2.85 -10.40
C LEU A 54 0.75 3.19 -11.24
N PHE A 55 -0.26 3.84 -10.64
CA PHE A 55 -1.43 4.23 -11.41
C PHE A 55 -1.06 5.30 -12.46
N ARG A 56 -0.14 6.18 -12.10
CA ARG A 56 0.29 7.23 -13.02
C ARG A 56 1.04 6.64 -14.20
N GLU A 57 1.91 5.67 -13.96
CA GLU A 57 2.65 5.01 -14.99
C GLU A 57 1.73 4.22 -15.92
N ALA A 58 0.74 3.56 -15.36
CA ALA A 58 -0.22 2.82 -16.15
C ALA A 58 -0.99 3.77 -17.07
N ARG A 59 -1.35 4.94 -16.54
CA ARG A 59 -2.07 5.92 -17.31
C ARG A 59 -1.21 6.45 -18.46
N SER A 60 0.08 6.69 -18.22
CA SER A 60 1.00 7.14 -19.23
C SER A 60 1.18 6.09 -20.31
N ALA A 61 1.13 4.82 -19.96
CA ALA A 61 1.25 3.73 -20.91
C ALA A 61 -0.09 3.36 -21.54
N GLN A 62 -1.14 4.13 -21.20
CA GLN A 62 -2.48 3.90 -21.70
C GLN A 62 -3.05 2.53 -21.31
N LEU A 63 -2.66 2.05 -20.15
CA LEU A 63 -3.18 0.80 -19.61
C LEU A 63 -4.37 1.10 -18.71
N PRO A 64 -5.49 0.42 -18.88
CA PRO A 64 -6.69 0.69 -18.10
C PRO A 64 -6.62 0.05 -16.72
N LEU A 65 -5.64 0.42 -15.94
CA LEU A 65 -5.44 -0.12 -14.62
C LEU A 65 -6.21 0.67 -13.59
N THR A 66 -7.18 0.07 -12.93
CA THR A 66 -7.97 0.72 -11.90
C THR A 66 -7.81 0.05 -10.55
N GLU A 67 -7.21 -1.12 -10.52
CA GLU A 67 -7.03 -1.84 -9.28
C GLU A 67 -5.87 -2.78 -9.42
N PHE A 68 -5.08 -2.98 -8.37
CA PHE A 68 -4.03 -3.99 -8.38
C PHE A 68 -3.79 -4.50 -6.97
N LYS A 69 -3.13 -5.65 -6.89
CA LYS A 69 -2.79 -6.23 -5.61
C LYS A 69 -1.31 -6.63 -5.67
N ILE A 70 -0.58 -6.31 -4.61
CA ILE A 70 0.80 -6.72 -4.48
C ILE A 70 0.90 -7.57 -3.22
N SER A 71 1.40 -8.78 -3.37
CA SER A 71 1.55 -9.69 -2.24
C SER A 71 3.00 -9.77 -1.83
N PHE A 72 3.24 -9.57 -0.54
CA PHE A 72 4.56 -9.75 0.04
C PHE A 72 4.46 -11.00 0.91
N THR A 73 5.57 -11.44 1.42
CA THR A 73 5.59 -12.67 2.22
C THR A 73 4.67 -12.58 3.44
N THR A 74 4.62 -11.43 4.07
CA THR A 74 3.92 -11.30 5.34
C THR A 74 2.65 -10.46 5.26
N PHE A 75 2.46 -9.71 4.19
CA PHE A 75 1.26 -8.89 4.03
C PHE A 75 0.98 -8.59 2.57
N GLN A 76 -0.16 -8.00 2.30
CA GLN A 76 -0.50 -7.64 0.95
C GLN A 76 -1.14 -6.27 0.89
N ILE A 77 -1.03 -5.63 -0.26
CA ILE A 77 -1.58 -4.32 -0.52
C ILE A 77 -2.55 -4.47 -1.67
N THR A 78 -3.79 -4.00 -1.47
CA THR A 78 -4.76 -3.93 -2.56
C THR A 78 -5.05 -2.46 -2.78
N ALA A 79 -4.88 -1.97 -3.98
CA ALA A 79 -5.07 -0.57 -4.29
C ALA A 79 -6.11 -0.39 -5.38
N ARG A 80 -6.97 0.60 -5.18
CA ARG A 80 -8.03 0.88 -6.15
C ARG A 80 -8.01 2.38 -6.43
N GLU A 81 -8.06 2.76 -7.69
CA GLU A 81 -8.06 4.16 -8.06
C GLU A 81 -9.38 4.80 -7.68
N ALA A 82 -9.34 6.01 -7.16
CA ALA A 82 -10.53 6.75 -6.78
C ALA A 82 -10.31 8.24 -7.01
N ARG A 83 -10.98 8.79 -8.01
CA ARG A 83 -10.95 10.23 -8.31
C ARG A 83 -9.55 10.84 -8.36
N GLY A 84 -8.65 10.15 -9.01
CA GLY A 84 -7.29 10.64 -9.15
C GLY A 84 -6.38 10.28 -7.98
N GLY A 85 -6.95 9.90 -6.86
CA GLY A 85 -6.19 9.36 -5.74
C GLY A 85 -6.35 7.86 -5.69
N ALA A 86 -6.33 7.28 -4.49
CA ALA A 86 -6.45 5.83 -4.34
C ALA A 86 -6.99 5.45 -2.98
N VAL A 87 -7.65 4.32 -2.92
CA VAL A 87 -7.99 3.67 -1.66
C VAL A 87 -7.09 2.46 -1.57
N ILE A 88 -6.35 2.35 -0.50
CA ILE A 88 -5.33 1.32 -0.32
C ILE A 88 -5.69 0.48 0.90
N PHE A 89 -5.80 -0.83 0.69
CA PHE A 89 -6.08 -1.74 1.78
C PHE A 89 -4.82 -2.52 2.11
N LEU A 90 -4.49 -2.57 3.39
CA LEU A 90 -3.33 -3.30 3.87
C LEU A 90 -3.84 -4.44 4.73
N SER A 91 -3.37 -5.65 4.48
CA SER A 91 -3.77 -6.78 5.31
C SER A 91 -2.62 -7.76 5.45
N PRO A 92 -2.51 -8.41 6.60
CA PRO A 92 -1.50 -9.44 6.78
C PRO A 92 -1.78 -10.59 5.83
N SER A 93 -0.72 -11.15 5.25
CA SER A 93 -0.85 -12.35 4.48
C SER A 93 -0.82 -13.50 5.43
N VAL A 94 -1.91 -14.20 5.59
CA VAL A 94 -1.96 -15.31 6.49
C VAL A 94 -1.33 -16.49 5.81
N PRO A 95 -0.29 -17.09 6.35
CA PRO A 95 0.37 -18.19 5.73
C PRO A 95 -0.62 -19.30 5.53
N PHE A 96 -0.47 -20.06 4.38
CA PHE A 96 -1.25 -21.17 4.13
C PHE A 96 -1.39 -22.08 5.15
N ALA A 97 -0.37 -22.28 5.94
CA ALA A 97 -0.36 -23.18 6.99
C ALA A 97 -1.40 -22.85 7.99
N SER A 98 -1.72 -21.63 8.17
CA SER A 98 -2.67 -21.28 9.18
C SER A 98 -4.08 -21.63 8.77
N SER A 99 -4.27 -22.01 7.56
CA SER A 99 -5.59 -22.31 7.14
C SER A 99 -5.93 -23.76 7.36
N VAL A 100 -4.99 -24.52 7.83
CA VAL A 100 -5.24 -25.90 8.02
C VAL A 100 -5.75 -26.14 9.33
#